data_30aea6a43e0d5305d083d60636953fe2
#
_entry.id   30aea6a43e0d5305d083d60636953fe2
#
_cell.length_a   1.000
_cell.length_b   1.000
_cell.length_c   1.000
_cell.angle_alpha   90.00
_cell.angle_beta   90.00
_cell.angle_gamma   90.00
#
_symmetry.space_group_name_H-M   'P 1'
#
loop_
_entity.id
_entity.type
_entity.pdbx_description
1 polymer ?
#
loop_
_entity_poly.entity_id
_entity_poly.type
_entity_poly.pdbx_seq_one_letter_code
_entity_poly.pdbx_strand_id
1 'polypeptide(L)'
;MGAIIKTGFAEHGVQVVTVANYADGKMKAVLGSFDVIILDVMLPGGSGFDLCRELRSREIATPILMLTARDTVDDRVAGLEVGADDYLTKPFAFRELLARVRALARRRGAPLPETLRVSDLEVDLNAQRVRRAGNPIELTAKEFSLLEFFVLHHGQVVDRAAITAHVWDENHDPFTNVLEVLVRRLRRKIDDEYPVKLIQTVRGAGYRFGD
;
A
#
# COMPACT_ATOMS: atom_id res chain seq x y z
N MET A 1 -8.02 15.04 -3.12
CA MET A 1 -6.84 14.19 -2.93
C MET A 1 -6.91 13.38 -1.64
N GLY A 2 -7.10 13.96 -0.46
CA GLY A 2 -7.11 13.20 0.81
C GLY A 2 -8.14 12.06 0.90
N ALA A 3 -9.34 12.22 0.35
CA ALA A 3 -10.36 11.15 0.35
C ALA A 3 -9.95 9.93 -0.48
N ILE A 4 -9.38 10.15 -1.67
CA ILE A 4 -8.91 9.08 -2.57
C ILE A 4 -7.76 8.31 -1.91
N ILE A 5 -6.80 9.02 -1.34
CA ILE A 5 -5.68 8.43 -0.60
C ILE A 5 -6.18 7.60 0.58
N LYS A 6 -7.14 8.13 1.35
CA LYS A 6 -7.74 7.42 2.49
C LYS A 6 -8.40 6.10 2.08
N THR A 7 -9.21 6.12 1.01
CA THR A 7 -9.85 4.90 0.49
C THR A 7 -8.82 3.88 0.03
N GLY A 8 -7.84 4.31 -0.79
CA GLY A 8 -6.79 3.41 -1.27
C GLY A 8 -5.96 2.78 -0.14
N PHE A 9 -5.61 3.52 0.89
CA PHE A 9 -4.89 2.96 2.04
C PHE A 9 -5.76 2.02 2.88
N ALA A 10 -7.07 2.31 3.05
CA ALA A 10 -7.98 1.43 3.77
C ALA A 10 -8.11 0.05 3.09
N GLU A 11 -8.13 0.02 1.76
CA GLU A 11 -8.09 -1.21 0.96
C GLU A 11 -6.83 -2.06 1.18
N HIS A 12 -5.77 -1.44 1.70
CA HIS A 12 -4.49 -2.09 2.00
C HIS A 12 -4.25 -2.30 3.51
N GLY A 13 -5.33 -2.25 4.31
CA GLY A 13 -5.26 -2.47 5.76
C GLY A 13 -4.56 -1.36 6.55
N VAL A 14 -4.34 -0.19 5.94
CA VAL A 14 -3.68 0.96 6.58
C VAL A 14 -4.73 1.92 7.11
N GLN A 15 -4.69 2.20 8.41
CA GLN A 15 -5.54 3.22 9.01
C GLN A 15 -5.01 4.61 8.72
N VAL A 16 -5.86 5.50 8.22
CA VAL A 16 -5.48 6.85 7.83
C VAL A 16 -6.28 7.90 8.58
N VAL A 17 -5.57 8.82 9.22
CA VAL A 17 -6.13 10.07 9.76
C VAL A 17 -5.75 11.20 8.81
N THR A 18 -6.75 11.91 8.28
CA THR A 18 -6.54 13.04 7.38
C THR A 18 -6.83 14.36 8.10
N VAL A 19 -5.98 15.35 7.86
CA VAL A 19 -6.16 16.74 8.32
C VAL A 19 -5.96 17.70 7.16
N ALA A 20 -6.62 18.86 7.22
CA ALA A 20 -6.72 19.75 6.06
C ALA A 20 -5.80 20.97 6.14
N ASN A 21 -5.21 21.27 7.28
CA ASN A 21 -4.43 22.48 7.50
C ASN A 21 -3.23 22.25 8.42
N TYR A 22 -2.33 23.24 8.46
CA TYR A 22 -1.12 23.22 9.25
C TYR A 22 -1.36 23.01 10.74
N ALA A 23 -2.29 23.76 11.34
CA ALA A 23 -2.51 23.74 12.80
C ALA A 23 -3.04 22.37 13.27
N ASP A 24 -4.01 21.80 12.58
CA ASP A 24 -4.55 20.48 12.88
C ASP A 24 -3.50 19.39 12.62
N GLY A 25 -2.71 19.51 11.54
CA GLY A 25 -1.62 18.61 11.23
C GLY A 25 -0.57 18.56 12.33
N LYS A 26 -0.14 19.73 12.80
CA LYS A 26 0.79 19.87 13.92
C LYS A 26 0.23 19.24 15.19
N MET A 27 -0.99 19.60 15.57
CA MET A 27 -1.63 19.08 16.78
C MET A 27 -1.72 17.54 16.74
N LYS A 28 -2.17 16.97 15.63
CA LYS A 28 -2.29 15.52 15.48
C LYS A 28 -0.94 14.83 15.48
N ALA A 29 0.06 15.38 14.80
CA ALA A 29 1.40 14.79 14.75
C ALA A 29 2.11 14.80 16.12
N VAL A 30 1.85 15.82 16.94
CA VAL A 30 2.44 15.93 18.29
C VAL A 30 1.75 15.04 19.30
N LEU A 31 0.41 14.95 19.24
CA LEU A 31 -0.39 14.22 20.25
C LEU A 31 -0.65 12.76 19.88
N GLY A 32 -0.50 12.40 18.61
CA GLY A 32 -0.81 11.05 18.11
C GLY A 32 0.43 10.16 18.00
N SER A 33 0.20 8.86 17.97
CA SER A 33 1.20 7.87 17.58
C SER A 33 0.91 7.41 16.15
N PHE A 34 1.81 7.74 15.24
CA PHE A 34 1.71 7.38 13.83
C PHE A 34 2.97 6.64 13.40
N ASP A 35 2.80 5.64 12.55
CA ASP A 35 3.93 4.89 11.97
C ASP A 35 4.61 5.68 10.87
N VAL A 36 3.84 6.48 10.11
CA VAL A 36 4.32 7.37 9.05
C VAL A 36 3.43 8.62 8.99
N ILE A 37 4.02 9.77 8.73
CA ILE A 37 3.32 11.01 8.42
C ILE A 37 3.54 11.31 6.93
N ILE A 38 2.44 11.51 6.19
CA ILE A 38 2.47 12.00 4.82
C ILE A 38 2.15 13.49 4.86
N LEU A 39 3.06 14.30 4.35
CA LEU A 39 3.00 15.76 4.51
C LEU A 39 3.07 16.46 3.14
N ASP A 40 2.03 17.18 2.77
CA ASP A 40 2.06 18.04 1.59
C ASP A 40 2.96 19.25 1.85
N VAL A 41 3.79 19.63 0.90
CA VAL A 41 4.61 20.85 0.96
C VAL A 41 3.71 22.08 1.06
N MET A 42 2.61 22.11 0.32
CA MET A 42 1.65 23.22 0.33
C MET A 42 0.45 22.90 1.23
N LEU A 43 0.44 23.46 2.43
CA LEU A 43 -0.64 23.31 3.39
C LEU A 43 -1.38 24.64 3.58
N PRO A 44 -2.70 24.64 3.67
CA PRO A 44 -3.44 25.81 4.14
C PRO A 44 -2.92 26.23 5.53
N GLY A 45 -2.53 27.49 5.65
CA GLY A 45 -2.04 28.06 6.90
C GLY A 45 -0.55 27.86 7.21
N GLY A 46 0.25 27.30 6.27
CA GLY A 46 1.69 27.16 6.45
C GLY A 46 2.36 26.26 5.41
N SER A 47 3.67 26.06 5.58
CA SER A 47 4.45 25.17 4.73
C SER A 47 4.64 23.79 5.39
N GLY A 48 4.53 22.71 4.60
CA GLY A 48 4.89 21.38 5.09
C GLY A 48 6.36 21.27 5.49
N PHE A 49 7.24 22.02 4.86
CA PHE A 49 8.65 22.10 5.30
C PHE A 49 8.80 22.67 6.71
N ASP A 50 8.06 23.74 7.01
CA ASP A 50 8.11 24.33 8.36
C ASP A 50 7.52 23.38 9.39
N LEU A 51 6.45 22.69 9.06
CA LEU A 51 5.88 21.66 9.92
C LEU A 51 6.86 20.51 10.16
N CYS A 52 7.53 20.02 9.11
CA CYS A 52 8.54 18.99 9.24
C CYS A 52 9.66 19.43 10.18
N ARG A 53 10.22 20.63 9.99
CA ARG A 53 11.27 21.20 10.83
C ARG A 53 10.80 21.33 12.29
N GLU A 54 9.58 21.80 12.52
CA GLU A 54 9.02 21.92 13.85
C GLU A 54 8.82 20.55 14.53
N LEU A 55 8.37 19.52 13.81
CA LEU A 55 8.26 18.17 14.35
C LEU A 55 9.63 17.61 14.73
N ARG A 56 10.66 17.85 13.93
CA ARG A 56 12.04 17.42 14.23
C ARG A 56 12.65 18.18 15.41
N SER A 57 12.40 19.49 15.54
CA SER A 57 12.85 20.26 16.70
C SER A 57 12.21 19.81 18.02
N ARG A 58 11.08 19.10 17.95
CA ARG A 58 10.40 18.47 19.08
C ARG A 58 10.79 17.00 19.28
N GLU A 59 11.84 16.55 18.60
CA GLU A 59 12.34 15.16 18.67
C GLU A 59 11.30 14.10 18.24
N ILE A 60 10.31 14.49 17.44
CA ILE A 60 9.35 13.53 16.87
C ILE A 60 10.05 12.74 15.77
N ALA A 61 10.38 11.49 16.09
CA ALA A 61 11.10 10.58 15.22
C ALA A 61 10.20 9.84 14.20
N THR A 62 8.88 10.13 14.16
CA THR A 62 7.97 9.51 13.18
C THR A 62 8.45 9.78 11.76
N PRO A 63 8.63 8.77 10.90
CA PRO A 63 9.04 8.96 9.52
C PRO A 63 8.07 9.88 8.76
N ILE A 64 8.64 10.81 7.99
CA ILE A 64 7.88 11.80 7.22
C ILE A 64 8.15 11.59 5.73
N LEU A 65 7.08 11.34 4.96
CA LEU A 65 7.08 11.36 3.50
C LEU A 65 6.51 12.69 3.03
N MET A 66 7.32 13.47 2.33
CA MET A 66 6.87 14.74 1.74
C MET A 66 6.23 14.52 0.37
N LEU A 67 5.06 15.13 0.14
CA LEU A 67 4.45 15.23 -1.19
C LEU A 67 4.74 16.62 -1.76
N THR A 68 5.40 16.67 -2.92
CA THR A 68 5.80 17.93 -3.54
C THR A 68 5.33 18.02 -4.99
N ALA A 69 4.95 19.22 -5.43
CA ALA A 69 4.71 19.52 -6.85
C ALA A 69 5.99 19.97 -7.58
N ARG A 70 7.12 20.08 -6.87
CA ARG A 70 8.37 20.62 -7.38
C ARG A 70 9.36 19.49 -7.70
N ASP A 71 9.91 19.57 -8.89
CA ASP A 71 10.74 18.50 -9.49
C ASP A 71 12.23 18.85 -9.53
N THR A 72 12.63 20.00 -8.97
CA THR A 72 14.02 20.44 -9.02
C THR A 72 14.88 19.69 -7.99
N VAL A 73 16.15 19.45 -8.35
CA VAL A 73 17.13 18.82 -7.45
C VAL A 73 17.30 19.65 -6.18
N ASP A 74 17.28 20.99 -6.31
CA ASP A 74 17.43 21.91 -5.19
C ASP A 74 16.27 21.82 -4.17
N ASP A 75 15.03 21.63 -4.65
CA ASP A 75 13.88 21.42 -3.75
C ASP A 75 13.95 20.08 -2.99
N ARG A 76 14.51 19.04 -3.61
CA ARG A 76 14.73 17.75 -2.95
C ARG A 76 15.84 17.82 -1.89
N VAL A 77 16.92 18.54 -2.21
CA VAL A 77 18.03 18.76 -1.27
C VAL A 77 17.56 19.61 -0.07
N ALA A 78 16.88 20.73 -0.33
CA ALA A 78 16.29 21.56 0.71
C ALA A 78 15.32 20.78 1.61
N GLY A 79 14.59 19.86 1.04
CA GLY A 79 13.68 19.02 1.77
C GLY A 79 14.37 17.99 2.66
N LEU A 80 15.45 17.36 2.21
CA LEU A 80 16.24 16.44 3.05
C LEU A 80 16.88 17.19 4.24
N GLU A 81 17.31 18.44 4.03
CA GLU A 81 17.88 19.29 5.09
C GLU A 81 16.87 19.63 6.21
N VAL A 82 15.56 19.63 5.93
CA VAL A 82 14.52 19.86 6.95
C VAL A 82 14.18 18.61 7.76
N GLY A 83 14.80 17.46 7.46
CA GLY A 83 14.65 16.23 8.21
C GLY A 83 13.49 15.33 7.76
N ALA A 84 13.03 15.44 6.53
CA ALA A 84 12.13 14.44 5.92
C ALA A 84 12.90 13.15 5.59
N ASP A 85 12.21 12.01 5.61
CA ASP A 85 12.82 10.70 5.40
C ASP A 85 12.70 10.22 3.95
N ASP A 86 11.73 10.73 3.19
CA ASP A 86 11.55 10.44 1.76
C ASP A 86 10.67 11.51 1.10
N TYR A 87 10.68 11.53 -0.26
CA TYR A 87 9.96 12.47 -1.09
C TYR A 87 9.22 11.76 -2.21
N LEU A 88 8.03 12.28 -2.55
CA LEU A 88 7.26 11.83 -3.69
C LEU A 88 6.72 13.02 -4.47
N THR A 89 7.08 13.10 -5.75
CA THR A 89 6.65 14.18 -6.64
C THR A 89 5.23 13.94 -7.17
N LYS A 90 4.44 15.00 -7.26
CA LYS A 90 3.12 14.99 -7.88
C LYS A 90 3.24 15.31 -9.39
N PRO A 91 2.49 14.62 -10.26
CA PRO A 91 1.56 13.53 -9.97
C PRO A 91 2.26 12.20 -9.68
N PHE A 92 1.71 11.38 -8.81
CA PHE A 92 2.25 10.06 -8.45
C PHE A 92 1.20 8.96 -8.59
N ALA A 93 1.65 7.75 -8.87
CA ALA A 93 0.81 6.57 -8.80
C ALA A 93 0.59 6.17 -7.33
N PHE A 94 -0.64 5.77 -6.96
CA PHE A 94 -0.95 5.32 -5.60
C PHE A 94 -0.04 4.16 -5.15
N ARG A 95 0.29 3.25 -6.07
CA ARG A 95 1.21 2.13 -5.84
C ARG A 95 2.60 2.60 -5.37
N GLU A 96 3.11 3.69 -5.93
CA GLU A 96 4.40 4.26 -5.50
C GLU A 96 4.29 4.85 -4.09
N LEU A 97 3.24 5.62 -3.82
CA LEU A 97 2.96 6.17 -2.49
C LEU A 97 2.89 5.06 -1.43
N LEU A 98 2.15 4.00 -1.69
CA LEU A 98 2.00 2.86 -0.79
C LEU A 98 3.34 2.14 -0.54
N ALA A 99 4.14 1.92 -1.58
CA ALA A 99 5.45 1.28 -1.45
C ALA A 99 6.41 2.10 -0.57
N ARG A 100 6.43 3.43 -0.73
CA ARG A 100 7.24 4.34 0.08
C ARG A 100 6.79 4.39 1.53
N VAL A 101 5.49 4.48 1.78
CA VAL A 101 4.92 4.45 3.14
C VAL A 101 5.28 3.15 3.85
N ARG A 102 5.15 2.01 3.18
CA ARG A 102 5.56 0.70 3.73
C ARG A 102 7.06 0.65 4.03
N ALA A 103 7.91 1.21 3.16
CA ALA A 103 9.36 1.27 3.39
C ALA A 103 9.73 2.12 4.60
N LEU A 104 9.05 3.26 4.81
CA LEU A 104 9.26 4.14 5.95
C LEU A 104 8.77 3.52 7.27
N ALA A 105 7.61 2.88 7.27
CA ALA A 105 7.06 2.21 8.45
C ALA A 105 8.01 1.11 8.96
N ARG A 106 8.67 0.36 8.08
CA ARG A 106 9.67 -0.66 8.46
C ARG A 106 10.85 -0.10 9.22
N ARG A 107 11.35 1.10 8.88
CA ARG A 107 12.51 1.73 9.55
C ARG A 107 12.29 1.99 11.03
N ARG A 108 11.04 2.11 11.46
CA ARG A 108 10.67 2.34 12.87
C ARG A 108 10.46 1.06 13.67
N GLY A 109 10.60 -0.12 13.05
CA GLY A 109 10.27 -1.39 13.70
C GLY A 109 8.78 -1.54 14.01
N ALA A 110 7.92 -0.70 13.42
CA ALA A 110 6.49 -0.93 13.45
C ALA A 110 6.22 -2.23 12.67
N PRO A 111 5.69 -3.28 13.31
CA PRO A 111 5.33 -4.48 12.60
C PRO A 111 4.06 -4.15 11.79
N LEU A 112 4.25 -3.68 10.55
CA LEU A 112 3.27 -4.08 9.56
C LEU A 112 3.33 -5.61 9.56
N PRO A 113 2.22 -6.33 9.57
CA PRO A 113 2.27 -7.77 9.55
C PRO A 113 3.13 -8.17 8.35
N GLU A 114 4.38 -8.56 8.62
CA GLU A 114 5.35 -8.92 7.59
C GLU A 114 4.82 -10.10 6.78
N THR A 115 3.96 -10.89 7.42
CA THR A 115 3.37 -12.08 6.84
C THR A 115 1.87 -12.09 7.12
N LEU A 116 1.09 -11.98 6.08
CA LEU A 116 -0.36 -12.23 6.14
C LEU A 116 -0.60 -13.74 6.07
N ARG A 117 -1.53 -14.22 6.92
CA ARG A 117 -1.89 -15.64 6.97
C ARG A 117 -3.35 -15.84 6.66
N VAL A 118 -3.62 -16.74 5.73
CA VAL A 118 -4.96 -17.19 5.38
C VAL A 118 -4.94 -18.72 5.34
N SER A 119 -5.57 -19.36 6.30
CA SER A 119 -5.43 -20.79 6.53
C SER A 119 -3.95 -21.19 6.70
N ASP A 120 -3.43 -22.07 5.87
CA ASP A 120 -2.04 -22.50 5.82
C ASP A 120 -1.16 -21.75 4.79
N LEU A 121 -1.72 -20.70 4.16
CA LEU A 121 -0.98 -19.81 3.28
C LEU A 121 -0.37 -18.66 4.08
N GLU A 122 0.93 -18.45 3.88
CA GLU A 122 1.69 -17.32 4.43
C GLU A 122 2.20 -16.45 3.29
N VAL A 123 1.94 -15.16 3.34
CA VAL A 123 2.34 -14.19 2.31
C VAL A 123 3.11 -13.05 2.96
N ASP A 124 4.41 -13.00 2.73
CA ASP A 124 5.26 -11.86 3.06
C ASP A 124 5.18 -10.85 1.93
N LEU A 125 4.41 -9.78 2.14
CA LEU A 125 4.20 -8.74 1.12
C LEU A 125 5.47 -7.91 0.88
N ASN A 126 6.36 -7.82 1.86
CA ASN A 126 7.58 -7.04 1.77
C ASN A 126 8.68 -7.77 1.03
N ALA A 127 8.91 -9.03 1.39
CA ALA A 127 9.89 -9.88 0.74
C ALA A 127 9.37 -10.53 -0.55
N GLN A 128 8.09 -10.34 -0.88
CA GLN A 128 7.37 -11.00 -1.98
C GLN A 128 7.53 -12.53 -1.94
N ARG A 129 7.44 -13.09 -0.74
CA ARG A 129 7.58 -14.53 -0.51
C ARG A 129 6.25 -15.13 -0.13
N VAL A 130 6.00 -16.31 -0.67
CA VAL A 130 4.77 -17.07 -0.41
C VAL A 130 5.13 -18.46 0.06
N ARG A 131 4.43 -18.94 1.08
CA ARG A 131 4.51 -20.33 1.55
C ARG A 131 3.11 -20.90 1.69
N ARG A 132 2.93 -22.16 1.37
CA ARG A 132 1.71 -22.89 1.61
C ARG A 132 2.03 -24.18 2.35
N ALA A 133 1.39 -24.41 3.50
CA ALA A 133 1.72 -25.52 4.41
C ALA A 133 3.25 -25.62 4.68
N GLY A 134 3.92 -24.48 4.85
CA GLY A 134 5.36 -24.38 5.07
C GLY A 134 6.26 -24.50 3.82
N ASN A 135 5.72 -24.95 2.67
CA ASN A 135 6.46 -25.07 1.42
C ASN A 135 6.53 -23.73 0.66
N PRO A 136 7.72 -23.33 0.16
CA PRO A 136 7.84 -22.11 -0.63
C PRO A 136 7.11 -22.26 -1.98
N ILE A 137 6.40 -21.19 -2.39
CA ILE A 137 5.71 -21.10 -3.67
C ILE A 137 6.36 -20.00 -4.51
N GLU A 138 6.85 -20.34 -5.68
CA GLU A 138 7.38 -19.36 -6.62
C GLU A 138 6.29 -18.75 -7.48
N LEU A 139 6.10 -17.44 -7.38
CA LEU A 139 5.15 -16.68 -8.16
C LEU A 139 5.86 -15.70 -9.08
N THR A 140 5.32 -15.50 -10.27
CA THR A 140 5.68 -14.36 -11.13
C THR A 140 5.16 -13.06 -10.53
N ALA A 141 5.68 -11.90 -10.95
CA ALA A 141 5.24 -10.60 -10.45
C ALA A 141 3.71 -10.38 -10.59
N LYS A 142 3.11 -10.83 -11.69
CA LYS A 142 1.66 -10.72 -11.91
C LYS A 142 0.85 -11.69 -11.03
N GLU A 143 1.33 -12.91 -10.84
CA GLU A 143 0.70 -13.87 -9.92
C GLU A 143 0.79 -13.38 -8.47
N PHE A 144 1.91 -12.78 -8.08
CA PHE A 144 2.08 -12.20 -6.76
C PHE A 144 1.14 -11.00 -6.56
N SER A 145 1.05 -10.08 -7.55
CA SER A 145 0.13 -8.94 -7.50
C SER A 145 -1.34 -9.37 -7.37
N LEU A 146 -1.73 -10.44 -8.07
CA LEU A 146 -3.07 -11.02 -7.94
C LEU A 146 -3.29 -11.62 -6.54
N LEU A 147 -2.31 -12.36 -6.01
CA LEU A 147 -2.39 -12.94 -4.67
C LEU A 147 -2.42 -11.85 -3.60
N GLU A 148 -1.59 -10.82 -3.70
CA GLU A 148 -1.60 -9.65 -2.82
C GLU A 148 -2.99 -9.03 -2.77
N PHE A 149 -3.61 -8.79 -3.91
CA PHE A 149 -4.97 -8.25 -3.99
C PHE A 149 -5.97 -9.14 -3.26
N PHE A 150 -5.93 -10.45 -3.49
CA PHE A 150 -6.83 -11.40 -2.85
C PHE A 150 -6.65 -11.46 -1.32
N VAL A 151 -5.42 -11.49 -0.84
CA VAL A 151 -5.13 -11.59 0.61
C VAL A 151 -5.58 -10.32 1.33
N LEU A 152 -5.41 -9.15 0.70
CA LEU A 152 -5.85 -7.86 1.25
C LEU A 152 -7.38 -7.72 1.28
N HIS A 153 -8.09 -8.42 0.41
CA HIS A 153 -9.56 -8.47 0.35
C HIS A 153 -10.12 -9.81 0.86
N HIS A 154 -9.40 -10.45 1.80
CA HIS A 154 -9.79 -11.75 2.36
C HIS A 154 -11.25 -11.76 2.83
N GLY A 155 -11.99 -12.80 2.48
CA GLY A 155 -13.40 -12.99 2.83
C GLY A 155 -14.39 -12.16 2.00
N GLN A 156 -13.93 -11.18 1.21
CA GLN A 156 -14.78 -10.33 0.38
C GLN A 156 -14.95 -10.91 -1.03
N VAL A 157 -16.10 -10.62 -1.64
CA VAL A 157 -16.29 -10.87 -3.07
C VAL A 157 -15.76 -9.66 -3.83
N VAL A 158 -14.78 -9.89 -4.68
CA VAL A 158 -14.14 -8.86 -5.52
C VAL A 158 -14.50 -9.07 -6.97
N ASP A 159 -14.88 -8.00 -7.64
CA ASP A 159 -15.26 -8.06 -9.04
C ASP A 159 -14.04 -8.10 -9.98
N ARG A 160 -14.29 -8.45 -11.23
CA ARG A 160 -13.24 -8.62 -12.26
C ARG A 160 -12.56 -7.30 -12.61
N ALA A 161 -13.31 -6.21 -12.62
CA ALA A 161 -12.78 -4.89 -12.96
C ALA A 161 -11.81 -4.39 -11.89
N ALA A 162 -12.15 -4.54 -10.62
CA ALA A 162 -11.27 -4.19 -9.50
C ALA A 162 -9.97 -5.00 -9.51
N ILE A 163 -10.04 -6.31 -9.75
CA ILE A 163 -8.86 -7.17 -9.87
C ILE A 163 -7.99 -6.72 -11.05
N THR A 164 -8.61 -6.48 -12.21
CA THR A 164 -7.89 -6.08 -13.43
C THR A 164 -7.20 -4.73 -13.24
N ALA A 165 -7.87 -3.75 -12.65
CA ALA A 165 -7.30 -2.44 -12.37
C ALA A 165 -6.11 -2.49 -11.40
N HIS A 166 -6.08 -3.48 -10.48
CA HIS A 166 -4.94 -3.66 -9.56
C HIS A 166 -3.75 -4.35 -10.22
N VAL A 167 -4.00 -5.38 -11.04
CA VAL A 167 -2.94 -6.24 -11.60
C VAL A 167 -2.35 -5.67 -12.89
N TRP A 168 -3.12 -4.87 -13.65
CA TRP A 168 -2.69 -4.25 -14.92
C TRP A 168 -2.87 -2.73 -14.86
N ASP A 169 -2.04 -2.02 -15.60
CA ASP A 169 -2.17 -0.57 -15.77
C ASP A 169 -3.43 -0.22 -16.58
N GLU A 170 -3.90 1.04 -16.49
CA GLU A 170 -5.17 1.55 -17.05
C GLU A 170 -5.37 1.32 -18.57
N ASN A 171 -4.34 0.94 -19.30
CA ASN A 171 -4.38 0.68 -20.75
C ASN A 171 -4.70 -0.78 -21.12
N HIS A 172 -5.08 -1.62 -20.14
CA HIS A 172 -5.36 -3.03 -20.43
C HIS A 172 -6.83 -3.21 -20.83
N ASP A 173 -7.06 -3.87 -21.99
CA ASP A 173 -8.41 -4.18 -22.48
C ASP A 173 -9.11 -5.18 -21.53
N PRO A 174 -10.20 -4.80 -20.85
CA PRO A 174 -10.88 -5.64 -19.89
C PRO A 174 -11.63 -6.83 -20.51
N PHE A 175 -11.75 -6.89 -21.86
CA PHE A 175 -12.46 -7.96 -22.58
C PHE A 175 -11.61 -9.18 -22.89
N THR A 176 -10.35 -9.22 -22.45
CA THR A 176 -9.48 -10.38 -22.66
C THR A 176 -9.59 -11.39 -21.53
N ASN A 177 -9.54 -12.70 -21.84
CA ASN A 177 -9.55 -13.80 -20.84
C ASN A 177 -8.24 -13.90 -20.03
N VAL A 178 -7.48 -12.80 -19.93
CA VAL A 178 -6.15 -12.77 -19.30
C VAL A 178 -6.27 -12.97 -17.80
N LEU A 179 -7.32 -12.41 -17.17
CA LEU A 179 -7.57 -12.59 -15.74
C LEU A 179 -7.84 -14.07 -15.40
N GLU A 180 -8.68 -14.75 -16.19
CA GLU A 180 -8.98 -16.17 -15.98
C GLU A 180 -7.75 -17.05 -16.11
N VAL A 181 -6.91 -16.75 -17.09
CA VAL A 181 -5.63 -17.45 -17.27
C VAL A 181 -4.72 -17.23 -16.06
N LEU A 182 -4.64 -15.99 -15.55
CA LEU A 182 -3.83 -15.68 -14.39
C LEU A 182 -4.37 -16.34 -13.13
N VAL A 183 -5.69 -16.28 -12.89
CA VAL A 183 -6.35 -16.98 -11.77
C VAL A 183 -6.10 -18.48 -11.84
N ARG A 184 -6.23 -19.09 -13.02
CA ARG A 184 -5.96 -20.52 -13.22
C ARG A 184 -4.49 -20.85 -12.89
N ARG A 185 -3.53 -20.02 -13.34
CA ARG A 185 -2.10 -20.21 -13.04
C ARG A 185 -1.84 -20.11 -11.54
N LEU A 186 -2.43 -19.13 -10.88
CA LEU A 186 -2.29 -18.95 -9.45
C LEU A 186 -2.89 -20.14 -8.69
N ARG A 187 -4.12 -20.59 -9.02
CA ARG A 187 -4.74 -21.78 -8.44
C ARG A 187 -3.87 -23.01 -8.54
N ARG A 188 -3.24 -23.23 -9.70
CA ARG A 188 -2.36 -24.37 -9.91
C ARG A 188 -1.18 -24.40 -8.93
N LYS A 189 -0.75 -23.25 -8.45
CA LYS A 189 0.38 -23.12 -7.52
C LYS A 189 -0.03 -23.15 -6.05
N ILE A 190 -1.16 -22.53 -5.72
CA ILE A 190 -1.54 -22.35 -4.31
C ILE A 190 -2.76 -23.19 -3.89
N ASP A 191 -3.52 -23.76 -4.84
CA ASP A 191 -4.75 -24.49 -4.52
C ASP A 191 -4.73 -25.96 -4.97
N ASP A 192 -4.29 -26.28 -6.19
CA ASP A 192 -4.55 -27.60 -6.81
C ASP A 192 -4.03 -28.78 -5.98
N GLU A 193 -2.85 -28.63 -5.36
CA GLU A 193 -2.23 -29.67 -4.53
C GLU A 193 -2.67 -29.63 -3.06
N TYR A 194 -3.52 -28.67 -2.66
CA TYR A 194 -3.92 -28.47 -1.28
C TYR A 194 -5.40 -28.79 -1.07
N PRO A 195 -5.79 -29.38 0.08
CA PRO A 195 -7.17 -29.77 0.33
C PRO A 195 -8.12 -28.57 0.44
N VAL A 196 -7.68 -27.48 1.05
CA VAL A 196 -8.45 -26.23 1.19
C VAL A 196 -8.19 -25.35 -0.03
N LYS A 197 -9.25 -25.03 -0.78
CA LYS A 197 -9.17 -24.15 -1.94
C LYS A 197 -9.47 -22.71 -1.52
N LEU A 198 -8.47 -21.84 -1.64
CA LEU A 198 -8.58 -20.44 -1.19
C LEU A 198 -9.23 -19.54 -2.24
N ILE A 199 -9.05 -19.80 -3.54
CA ILE A 199 -9.63 -18.97 -4.58
C ILE A 199 -10.97 -19.59 -5.03
N GLN A 200 -12.07 -18.95 -4.69
CA GLN A 200 -13.41 -19.36 -5.06
C GLN A 200 -13.95 -18.48 -6.20
N THR A 201 -14.66 -19.07 -7.17
CA THR A 201 -15.37 -18.31 -8.20
C THR A 201 -16.81 -18.08 -7.75
N VAL A 202 -17.20 -16.81 -7.65
CA VAL A 202 -18.59 -16.41 -7.39
C VAL A 202 -19.24 -16.06 -8.72
N ARG A 203 -20.11 -16.96 -9.22
CA ARG A 203 -20.72 -16.81 -10.55
C ARG A 203 -21.45 -15.47 -10.67
N GLY A 204 -21.16 -14.74 -11.74
CA GLY A 204 -21.77 -13.43 -12.04
C GLY A 204 -21.24 -12.27 -11.20
N ALA A 205 -20.42 -12.50 -10.14
CA ALA A 205 -19.90 -11.45 -9.26
C ALA A 205 -18.37 -11.30 -9.30
N GLY A 206 -17.63 -12.39 -9.50
CA GLY A 206 -16.16 -12.35 -9.52
C GLY A 206 -15.51 -13.47 -8.73
N TYR A 207 -14.65 -13.12 -7.77
CA TYR A 207 -13.89 -14.08 -6.97
C TYR A 207 -13.95 -13.73 -5.47
N ARG A 208 -13.81 -14.75 -4.64
CA ARG A 208 -13.60 -14.61 -3.18
C ARG A 208 -12.36 -15.39 -2.78
N PHE A 209 -11.60 -14.86 -1.84
CA PHE A 209 -10.40 -15.48 -1.32
C PHE A 209 -10.54 -15.83 0.16
N GLY A 210 -10.18 -17.05 0.52
CA GLY A 210 -10.32 -17.58 1.87
C GLY A 210 -11.61 -18.34 2.08
N ASP A 211 -11.88 -18.65 3.34
CA ASP A 211 -13.03 -19.45 3.79
C ASP A 211 -14.34 -18.69 3.73
#